data_d31e0e134276360876ee2115b476b987
#
_entry.id   d31e0e134276360876ee2115b476b987
#
_cell.length_a   1.000
_cell.length_b   1.000
_cell.length_c   1.000
_cell.angle_alpha   90.00
_cell.angle_beta   90.00
_cell.angle_gamma   90.00
#
_symmetry.space_group_name_H-M   'P 1'
#
loop_
_entity.id
_entity.type
_entity.pdbx_description
1 polymer ?
#
loop_
_entity_poly.entity_id
_entity_poly.type
_entity_poly.pdbx_seq_one_letter_code
_entity_poly.pdbx_strand_id
1 'polypeptide(L)'
;MESGSANPSTEVALRLAQALGERVESLFYLTEQPPVALEAELVSGVFSDAAPGGPPQRARLFRVGSKLLTRPLAGADNTRHAVVAAEGLVVYHGMDGQDGRVTVQPFDLEEVDSPTLVMLGCDPAVGLLESGLRSRGVALVAAEESSRQALIGLANGEAHVAGCHLLDDATGGYNSSWVLQLVPFPCTLVTFAVW
;
A
#
# COMPACT_ATOMS: atom_id res chain seq x y z
N MET A 1 15.61 -2.58 12.92
CA MET A 1 16.42 -1.93 11.86
C MET A 1 15.56 -1.29 10.76
N GLU A 2 14.29 -1.48 10.78
CA GLU A 2 13.35 -0.95 9.77
C GLU A 2 12.95 0.53 9.98
N SER A 3 13.42 1.18 11.06
CA SER A 3 13.12 2.61 11.33
C SER A 3 14.06 3.59 10.61
N GLY A 4 14.98 3.10 9.79
CA GLY A 4 15.97 3.94 9.08
C GLY A 4 16.99 4.66 9.98
N SER A 5 16.88 4.52 11.31
CA SER A 5 17.70 5.26 12.28
C SER A 5 18.83 4.44 12.91
N ALA A 6 18.90 3.14 12.64
CA ALA A 6 19.92 2.27 13.22
C ALA A 6 20.86 1.72 12.14
N ASN A 7 22.12 2.10 12.20
CA ASN A 7 23.17 1.48 11.41
C ASN A 7 23.61 0.18 12.08
N PRO A 8 23.60 -0.96 11.39
CA PRO A 8 24.12 -2.20 11.95
C PRO A 8 25.63 -2.08 12.16
N SER A 9 26.15 -2.76 13.19
CA SER A 9 27.60 -2.91 13.31
C SER A 9 28.12 -3.73 12.11
N THR A 10 29.40 -3.58 11.78
CA THR A 10 30.04 -4.35 10.70
C THR A 10 29.86 -5.86 10.89
N GLU A 11 29.93 -6.35 12.13
CA GLU A 11 29.71 -7.77 12.44
C GLU A 11 28.29 -8.21 12.10
N VAL A 12 27.28 -7.41 12.45
CA VAL A 12 25.88 -7.69 12.15
C VAL A 12 25.64 -7.66 10.64
N ALA A 13 26.23 -6.70 9.93
CA ALA A 13 26.13 -6.61 8.47
C ALA A 13 26.73 -7.85 7.78
N LEU A 14 27.90 -8.30 8.21
CA LEU A 14 28.55 -9.51 7.68
C LEU A 14 27.73 -10.78 7.95
N ARG A 15 27.23 -10.95 9.17
CA ARG A 15 26.39 -12.10 9.53
C ARG A 15 25.08 -12.12 8.74
N LEU A 16 24.47 -10.97 8.51
CA LEU A 16 23.25 -10.86 7.72
C LEU A 16 23.52 -11.25 6.27
N ALA A 17 24.58 -10.72 5.66
CA ALA A 17 24.97 -11.06 4.28
C ALA A 17 25.24 -12.57 4.15
N GLN A 18 25.96 -13.17 5.10
CA GLN A 18 26.20 -14.60 5.11
C GLN A 18 24.90 -15.43 5.24
N ALA A 19 23.98 -15.01 6.10
CA ALA A 19 22.71 -15.72 6.31
C ALA A 19 21.80 -15.67 5.10
N LEU A 20 21.87 -14.59 4.29
CA LEU A 20 21.09 -14.40 3.08
C LEU A 20 21.79 -14.94 1.83
N GLY A 21 23.06 -15.37 1.92
CA GLY A 21 23.86 -15.81 0.77
C GLY A 21 24.26 -14.69 -0.17
N GLU A 22 24.23 -13.43 0.31
CA GLU A 22 24.48 -12.23 -0.46
C GLU A 22 25.82 -11.58 -0.09
N ARG A 23 26.30 -10.69 -0.95
CA ARG A 23 27.48 -9.86 -0.63
C ARG A 23 27.04 -8.68 0.26
N VAL A 24 27.92 -8.22 1.17
CA VAL A 24 27.64 -7.08 2.04
C VAL A 24 27.29 -5.83 1.23
N GLU A 25 28.00 -5.60 0.12
CA GLU A 25 27.79 -4.45 -0.77
C GLU A 25 26.45 -4.50 -1.52
N SER A 26 25.85 -5.68 -1.65
CA SER A 26 24.49 -5.82 -2.19
C SER A 26 23.41 -5.42 -1.21
N LEU A 27 23.72 -5.49 0.10
CA LEU A 27 22.76 -5.18 1.18
C LEU A 27 22.98 -3.80 1.79
N PHE A 28 24.23 -3.32 1.75
CA PHE A 28 24.64 -2.06 2.39
C PHE A 28 25.53 -1.27 1.44
N TYR A 29 25.06 -0.14 0.98
CA TYR A 29 25.81 0.77 0.12
C TYR A 29 25.61 2.20 0.58
N LEU A 30 26.61 3.02 0.30
CA LEU A 30 26.51 4.46 0.53
C LEU A 30 25.84 5.09 -0.69
N THR A 31 24.70 5.69 -0.48
CA THR A 31 24.02 6.41 -1.54
C THR A 31 24.68 7.80 -1.66
N GLU A 32 25.45 8.00 -2.72
CA GLU A 32 26.07 9.32 -3.02
C GLU A 32 25.05 10.30 -3.62
N GLN A 33 23.90 9.80 -4.12
CA GLN A 33 22.84 10.63 -4.67
C GLN A 33 21.77 10.89 -3.59
N PRO A 34 21.25 12.12 -3.53
CA PRO A 34 20.11 12.37 -2.66
C PRO A 34 18.96 11.44 -3.06
N PRO A 35 18.24 10.87 -2.09
CA PRO A 35 17.12 9.99 -2.39
C PRO A 35 16.11 10.73 -3.27
N VAL A 36 15.62 10.04 -4.30
CA VAL A 36 14.60 10.61 -5.19
C VAL A 36 13.33 10.81 -4.39
N ALA A 37 12.82 12.03 -4.38
CA ALA A 37 11.57 12.38 -3.73
C ALA A 37 10.47 12.52 -4.80
N LEU A 38 9.33 11.92 -4.55
CA LEU A 38 8.14 11.98 -5.40
C LEU A 38 6.98 12.57 -4.61
N GLU A 39 6.02 13.18 -5.30
CA GLU A 39 4.73 13.53 -4.72
C GLU A 39 3.77 12.34 -4.85
N ALA A 40 3.08 12.01 -3.76
CA ALA A 40 2.05 10.98 -3.72
C ALA A 40 0.80 11.50 -3.01
N GLU A 41 -0.36 10.96 -3.37
CA GLU A 41 -1.63 11.24 -2.68
C GLU A 41 -1.82 10.22 -1.55
N LEU A 42 -2.22 10.68 -0.37
CA LEU A 42 -2.63 9.80 0.74
C LEU A 42 -3.96 9.13 0.38
N VAL A 43 -4.04 7.83 0.63
CA VAL A 43 -5.32 7.10 0.54
C VAL A 43 -6.31 7.67 1.55
N SER A 44 -7.57 7.85 1.13
CA SER A 44 -8.64 8.41 1.96
C SER A 44 -8.83 7.66 3.28
N GLY A 45 -9.07 8.41 4.34
CA GLY A 45 -9.30 7.85 5.69
C GLY A 45 -8.04 7.40 6.41
N VAL A 46 -6.88 7.48 5.78
CA VAL A 46 -5.59 7.24 6.44
C VAL A 46 -5.01 8.58 6.86
N PHE A 47 -4.98 8.82 8.16
CA PHE A 47 -4.28 9.97 8.71
C PHE A 47 -2.86 9.55 9.05
N SER A 48 -1.91 10.36 8.64
CA SER A 48 -0.57 10.21 9.14
C SER A 48 -0.44 10.99 10.43
N ASP A 49 -0.10 10.30 11.51
CA ASP A 49 0.23 10.91 12.80
C ASP A 49 1.62 11.59 12.79
N ALA A 50 2.29 11.62 11.64
CA ALA A 50 3.60 12.25 11.53
C ALA A 50 3.46 13.77 11.64
N ALA A 51 3.99 14.30 12.72
CA ALA A 51 4.13 15.73 12.89
C ALA A 51 5.10 16.31 11.84
N PRO A 52 4.90 17.54 11.38
CA PRO A 52 5.87 18.24 10.55
C PRO A 52 7.27 18.16 11.18
N GLY A 53 8.26 17.67 10.41
CA GLY A 53 9.62 17.46 10.93
C GLY A 53 9.82 16.20 11.79
N GLY A 54 8.82 15.34 11.89
CA GLY A 54 8.93 14.03 12.51
C GLY A 54 9.79 13.04 11.68
N PRO A 55 10.10 11.86 12.25
CA PRO A 55 10.88 10.84 11.54
C PRO A 55 10.09 10.33 10.33
N PRO A 56 10.78 9.97 9.22
CA PRO A 56 10.13 9.35 8.08
C PRO A 56 9.35 8.09 8.47
N GLN A 57 8.18 7.89 7.87
CA GLN A 57 7.32 6.75 8.13
C GLN A 57 7.36 5.76 6.98
N ARG A 58 7.45 4.47 7.29
CA ARG A 58 7.31 3.40 6.30
C ARG A 58 5.93 3.49 5.64
N ALA A 59 5.90 3.27 4.34
CA ALA A 59 4.65 3.33 3.58
C ALA A 59 4.62 2.33 2.43
N ARG A 60 3.40 1.89 2.10
CA ARG A 60 3.11 1.28 0.81
C ARG A 60 3.04 2.38 -0.24
N LEU A 61 3.68 2.14 -1.37
CA LEU A 61 3.60 3.01 -2.55
C LEU A 61 3.06 2.18 -3.71
N PHE A 62 2.08 2.70 -4.42
CA PHE A 62 1.46 1.99 -5.54
C PHE A 62 0.77 2.94 -6.49
N ARG A 63 0.60 2.51 -7.76
CA ARG A 63 -0.11 3.29 -8.76
C ARG A 63 -1.50 2.74 -9.00
N VAL A 64 -2.45 3.67 -9.17
CA VAL A 64 -3.78 3.41 -9.71
C VAL A 64 -4.03 4.41 -10.83
N GLY A 65 -4.05 3.93 -12.05
CA GLY A 65 -4.03 4.80 -13.23
C GLY A 65 -2.76 5.66 -13.27
N SER A 66 -2.93 6.97 -13.37
CA SER A 66 -1.82 7.94 -13.37
C SER A 66 -1.41 8.43 -11.98
N LYS A 67 -2.17 8.08 -10.94
CA LYS A 67 -1.92 8.54 -9.57
C LYS A 67 -0.86 7.67 -8.90
N LEU A 68 0.09 8.30 -8.23
CA LEU A 68 0.93 7.65 -7.23
C LEU A 68 0.24 7.83 -5.87
N LEU A 69 -0.09 6.72 -5.25
CA LEU A 69 -0.77 6.68 -3.97
C LEU A 69 0.16 6.17 -2.89
N THR A 70 -0.05 6.62 -1.67
CA THR A 70 0.69 6.15 -0.51
C THR A 70 -0.24 5.83 0.67
N ARG A 71 0.10 4.74 1.36
CA ARG A 71 -0.52 4.33 2.62
C ARG A 71 0.56 4.16 3.68
N PRO A 72 0.68 5.09 4.65
CA PRO A 72 1.58 4.92 5.77
C PRO A 72 1.30 3.64 6.56
N LEU A 73 2.37 2.97 7.01
CA LEU A 73 2.30 1.75 7.81
C LEU A 73 2.45 2.04 9.32
N ALA A 74 2.18 3.26 9.74
CA ALA A 74 2.22 3.70 11.13
C ALA A 74 0.81 4.00 11.64
N GLY A 75 0.61 3.86 12.95
CA GLY A 75 -0.67 4.17 13.61
C GLY A 75 -1.06 3.12 14.67
N ALA A 76 -2.26 3.26 15.24
CA ALA A 76 -2.78 2.40 16.31
C ALA A 76 -2.90 0.91 15.91
N ASP A 77 -2.99 0.61 14.61
CA ASP A 77 -3.04 -0.75 14.06
C ASP A 77 -1.67 -1.34 13.71
N ASN A 78 -0.61 -0.75 14.23
CA ASN A 78 0.79 -1.02 13.88
C ASN A 78 1.23 -2.49 14.04
N THR A 79 0.57 -3.29 14.86
CA THR A 79 0.91 -4.71 15.05
C THR A 79 0.59 -5.57 13.81
N ARG A 80 -0.43 -5.23 13.03
CA ARG A 80 -0.76 -5.92 11.78
C ARG A 80 0.15 -5.49 10.62
N HIS A 81 0.60 -4.24 10.63
CA HIS A 81 1.44 -3.67 9.57
C HIS A 81 2.95 -3.90 9.79
N ALA A 82 3.35 -4.38 10.95
CA ALA A 82 4.77 -4.62 11.26
C ALA A 82 5.45 -5.65 10.34
N VAL A 83 4.67 -6.57 9.78
CA VAL A 83 5.15 -7.64 8.88
C VAL A 83 4.91 -7.34 7.41
N VAL A 84 4.27 -6.22 7.08
CA VAL A 84 4.01 -5.82 5.70
C VAL A 84 5.25 -5.13 5.13
N ALA A 85 5.66 -5.51 3.93
CA ALA A 85 6.72 -4.83 3.21
C ALA A 85 6.32 -3.37 2.92
N ALA A 86 7.31 -2.47 2.97
CA ALA A 86 7.14 -1.08 2.56
C ALA A 86 7.93 -0.87 1.26
N GLU A 87 7.40 -0.12 0.34
CA GLU A 87 8.10 0.27 -0.88
C GLU A 87 8.83 1.61 -0.74
N GLY A 88 8.62 2.32 0.39
CA GLY A 88 9.29 3.60 0.62
C GLY A 88 8.95 4.23 1.97
N LEU A 89 9.35 5.48 2.09
CA LEU A 89 9.12 6.33 3.26
C LEU A 89 8.25 7.52 2.88
N VAL A 90 7.30 7.87 3.72
CA VAL A 90 6.68 9.20 3.71
C VAL A 90 7.60 10.15 4.48
N VAL A 91 8.01 11.21 3.82
CA VAL A 91 8.84 12.26 4.38
C VAL A 91 8.02 13.53 4.45
N TYR A 92 7.74 14.00 5.65
CA TYR A 92 6.96 15.20 5.84
C TYR A 92 7.81 16.46 5.70
N HIS A 93 7.40 17.33 4.80
CA HIS A 93 7.94 18.68 4.69
C HIS A 93 6.77 19.66 4.83
N GLY A 94 6.56 20.17 6.03
CA GLY A 94 5.68 21.31 6.25
C GLY A 94 4.16 21.04 6.21
N MET A 95 3.40 22.11 6.05
CA MET A 95 1.92 22.14 6.13
C MET A 95 1.18 21.49 4.95
N ASP A 96 1.83 20.70 4.12
CA ASP A 96 1.32 20.18 2.84
C ASP A 96 0.26 19.09 2.97
N GLY A 97 0.05 18.55 4.17
CA GLY A 97 -0.97 17.51 4.41
C GLY A 97 -2.44 17.99 4.29
N GLN A 98 -2.70 19.27 4.04
CA GLN A 98 -4.07 19.75 3.90
C GLN A 98 -4.72 19.35 2.57
N ASP A 99 -3.92 19.08 1.52
CA ASP A 99 -4.42 18.68 0.20
C ASP A 99 -4.35 17.16 -0.03
N GLY A 100 -4.04 16.36 1.01
CA GLY A 100 -3.88 14.91 0.89
C GLY A 100 -2.62 14.49 0.13
N ARG A 101 -1.70 15.41 -0.18
CA ARG A 101 -0.43 15.15 -0.84
C ARG A 101 0.72 15.12 0.15
N VAL A 102 1.65 14.22 -0.10
CA VAL A 102 2.84 14.05 0.73
C VAL A 102 4.06 13.75 -0.14
N THR A 103 5.23 14.08 0.37
CA THR A 103 6.49 13.68 -0.25
C THR A 103 6.85 12.26 0.20
N VAL A 104 7.17 11.41 -0.75
CA VAL A 104 7.61 10.03 -0.53
C VAL A 104 8.99 9.80 -1.11
N GLN A 105 9.76 8.93 -0.46
CA GLN A 105 11.05 8.45 -0.92
C GLN A 105 10.94 6.94 -1.15
N PRO A 106 10.81 6.49 -2.41
CA PRO A 106 10.84 5.08 -2.76
C PRO A 106 12.19 4.45 -2.39
N PHE A 107 12.17 3.18 -1.99
CA PHE A 107 13.39 2.39 -1.84
C PHE A 107 13.94 1.96 -3.20
N ASP A 108 13.02 1.67 -4.14
CA ASP A 108 13.33 1.33 -5.52
C ASP A 108 12.29 1.99 -6.44
N LEU A 109 12.76 2.77 -7.41
CA LEU A 109 11.88 3.43 -8.38
C LEU A 109 11.26 2.43 -9.37
N GLU A 110 11.98 1.36 -9.73
CA GLU A 110 11.48 0.34 -10.65
C GLU A 110 10.34 -0.44 -10.00
N GLU A 111 10.41 -0.67 -8.69
CA GLU A 111 9.35 -1.35 -7.94
C GLU A 111 8.05 -0.54 -7.91
N VAL A 112 8.13 0.78 -7.79
CA VAL A 112 6.95 1.68 -7.78
C VAL A 112 6.18 1.63 -9.09
N ASP A 113 6.87 1.43 -10.21
CA ASP A 113 6.27 1.34 -11.55
C ASP A 113 5.98 -0.11 -11.98
N SER A 114 6.26 -1.09 -11.13
CA SER A 114 5.98 -2.51 -11.40
C SER A 114 4.47 -2.79 -11.47
N PRO A 115 4.05 -3.76 -12.32
CA PRO A 115 2.66 -4.15 -12.43
C PRO A 115 2.07 -4.53 -11.07
N THR A 116 1.08 -3.77 -10.61
CA THR A 116 0.49 -3.92 -9.28
C THR A 116 -1.04 -3.92 -9.37
N LEU A 117 -1.67 -4.89 -8.73
CA LEU A 117 -3.10 -4.90 -8.48
C LEU A 117 -3.36 -4.38 -7.06
N VAL A 118 -4.16 -3.33 -6.95
CA VAL A 118 -4.60 -2.77 -5.65
C VAL A 118 -6.03 -3.23 -5.37
N MET A 119 -6.23 -3.88 -4.23
CA MET A 119 -7.52 -4.40 -3.81
C MET A 119 -7.86 -3.93 -2.39
N LEU A 120 -9.04 -3.36 -2.23
CA LEU A 120 -9.63 -3.02 -0.93
C LEU A 120 -10.74 -4.02 -0.60
N GLY A 121 -10.82 -4.47 0.64
CA GLY A 121 -11.86 -5.40 1.11
C GLY A 121 -11.37 -6.30 2.22
N CYS A 122 -12.26 -7.12 2.76
CA CYS A 122 -11.99 -7.97 3.92
C CYS A 122 -12.10 -9.48 3.62
N ASP A 123 -12.02 -9.89 2.35
CA ASP A 123 -12.18 -11.30 1.96
C ASP A 123 -10.90 -12.09 2.27
N PRO A 124 -10.96 -13.16 3.09
CA PRO A 124 -9.81 -13.98 3.42
C PRO A 124 -9.23 -14.76 2.22
N ALA A 125 -9.99 -14.94 1.14
CA ALA A 125 -9.51 -15.59 -0.09
C ALA A 125 -8.52 -14.74 -0.89
N VAL A 126 -8.28 -13.49 -0.51
CA VAL A 126 -7.27 -12.59 -1.12
C VAL A 126 -5.88 -13.24 -1.17
N GLY A 127 -5.51 -14.04 -0.16
CA GLY A 127 -4.24 -14.77 -0.16
C GLY A 127 -4.08 -15.77 -1.32
N LEU A 128 -5.18 -16.34 -1.82
CA LEU A 128 -5.15 -17.23 -2.99
C LEU A 128 -4.90 -16.43 -4.27
N LEU A 129 -5.48 -15.24 -4.37
CA LEU A 129 -5.27 -14.34 -5.49
C LEU A 129 -3.81 -13.89 -5.58
N GLU A 130 -3.18 -13.59 -4.46
CA GLU A 130 -1.78 -13.16 -4.41
C GLU A 130 -0.83 -14.17 -5.09
N SER A 131 -0.98 -15.45 -4.78
CA SER A 131 -0.16 -16.50 -5.38
C SER A 131 -0.32 -16.56 -6.92
N GLY A 132 -1.56 -16.45 -7.40
CA GLY A 132 -1.87 -16.45 -8.82
C GLY A 132 -1.34 -15.22 -9.57
N LEU A 133 -1.34 -14.06 -8.94
CA LEU A 133 -0.82 -12.81 -9.51
C LEU A 133 0.71 -12.82 -9.54
N ARG A 134 1.35 -13.25 -8.45
CA ARG A 134 2.81 -13.32 -8.34
C ARG A 134 3.42 -14.22 -9.43
N SER A 135 2.78 -15.34 -9.76
CA SER A 135 3.22 -16.21 -10.86
C SER A 135 3.16 -15.55 -12.24
N ARG A 136 2.47 -14.43 -12.36
CA ARG A 136 2.33 -13.62 -13.58
C ARG A 136 3.11 -12.31 -13.53
N GLY A 137 3.97 -12.12 -12.51
CA GLY A 137 4.75 -10.90 -12.34
C GLY A 137 3.92 -9.69 -11.90
N VAL A 138 2.74 -9.90 -11.28
CA VAL A 138 1.90 -8.84 -10.76
C VAL A 138 1.95 -8.87 -9.24
N ALA A 139 2.33 -7.76 -8.62
CA ALA A 139 2.27 -7.58 -7.18
C ALA A 139 0.82 -7.34 -6.72
N LEU A 140 0.47 -7.81 -5.52
CA LEU A 140 -0.81 -7.51 -4.89
C LEU A 140 -0.60 -6.56 -3.71
N VAL A 141 -1.27 -5.42 -3.75
CA VAL A 141 -1.44 -4.53 -2.61
C VAL A 141 -2.88 -4.69 -2.12
N ALA A 142 -3.04 -5.44 -1.04
CA ALA A 142 -4.34 -5.62 -0.41
C ALA A 142 -4.42 -4.82 0.89
N ALA A 143 -5.56 -4.16 1.12
CA ALA A 143 -5.86 -3.51 2.38
C ALA A 143 -7.23 -3.92 2.89
N GLU A 144 -7.30 -4.23 4.18
CA GLU A 144 -8.53 -4.62 4.85
C GLU A 144 -9.41 -3.39 5.07
N GLU A 145 -10.56 -3.39 4.41
CA GLU A 145 -11.57 -2.34 4.49
C GLU A 145 -12.96 -2.97 4.55
N SER A 146 -13.92 -2.25 5.15
CA SER A 146 -15.32 -2.66 5.04
C SER A 146 -15.77 -2.59 3.59
N SER A 147 -16.77 -3.41 3.21
CA SER A 147 -17.29 -3.43 1.83
C SER A 147 -17.69 -2.05 1.31
N ARG A 148 -18.29 -1.21 2.17
CA ARG A 148 -18.67 0.15 1.79
C ARG A 148 -17.45 1.04 1.56
N GLN A 149 -16.45 0.99 2.45
CA GLN A 149 -15.22 1.77 2.30
C GLN A 149 -14.41 1.31 1.09
N ALA A 150 -14.39 0.02 0.81
CA ALA A 150 -13.74 -0.52 -0.39
C ALA A 150 -14.38 0.04 -1.68
N LEU A 151 -15.72 0.13 -1.75
CA LEU A 151 -16.42 0.74 -2.89
C LEU A 151 -16.16 2.25 -3.00
N ILE A 152 -16.08 2.97 -1.87
CA ILE A 152 -15.73 4.39 -1.85
C ILE A 152 -14.28 4.58 -2.34
N GLY A 153 -13.34 3.80 -1.85
CA GLY A 153 -11.94 3.85 -2.31
C GLY A 153 -11.81 3.53 -3.81
N LEU A 154 -12.57 2.56 -4.32
CA LEU A 154 -12.66 2.30 -5.76
C LEU A 154 -13.20 3.54 -6.52
N ALA A 155 -14.28 4.15 -6.03
CA ALA A 155 -14.88 5.32 -6.63
C ALA A 155 -13.93 6.54 -6.66
N ASN A 156 -13.07 6.67 -5.66
CA ASN A 156 -12.03 7.71 -5.58
C ASN A 156 -10.79 7.43 -6.45
N GLY A 157 -10.74 6.24 -7.09
CA GLY A 157 -9.57 5.82 -7.85
C GLY A 157 -8.38 5.43 -6.98
N GLU A 158 -8.63 4.88 -5.79
CA GLU A 158 -7.62 4.44 -4.83
C GLU A 158 -7.35 2.93 -4.92
N ALA A 159 -8.14 2.22 -5.71
CA ALA A 159 -8.00 0.78 -5.93
C ALA A 159 -8.43 0.40 -7.36
N HIS A 160 -7.93 -0.75 -7.81
CA HIS A 160 -8.37 -1.40 -9.05
C HIS A 160 -9.58 -2.31 -8.81
N VAL A 161 -9.67 -2.88 -7.60
CA VAL A 161 -10.70 -3.85 -7.20
C VAL A 161 -11.21 -3.51 -5.81
N ALA A 162 -12.53 -3.60 -5.63
CA ALA A 162 -13.18 -3.54 -4.33
C ALA A 162 -13.89 -4.87 -4.04
N GLY A 163 -13.51 -5.52 -2.94
CA GLY A 163 -14.23 -6.67 -2.40
C GLY A 163 -15.46 -6.21 -1.62
N CYS A 164 -16.63 -6.74 -1.94
CA CYS A 164 -17.86 -6.38 -1.25
C CYS A 164 -18.81 -7.57 -1.08
N HIS A 165 -19.57 -7.54 0.03
CA HIS A 165 -20.61 -8.50 0.38
C HIS A 165 -21.77 -7.78 1.10
N LEU A 166 -22.40 -6.86 0.41
CA LEU A 166 -23.46 -5.99 0.93
C LEU A 166 -24.84 -6.52 0.51
N LEU A 167 -25.66 -6.88 1.49
CA LEU A 167 -27.05 -7.21 1.28
C LEU A 167 -27.85 -5.91 1.02
N ASP A 168 -28.75 -5.97 0.07
CA ASP A 168 -29.79 -4.96 -0.14
C ASP A 168 -31.11 -5.50 0.42
N ASP A 169 -31.51 -4.98 1.57
CA ASP A 169 -32.72 -5.42 2.27
C ASP A 169 -34.00 -5.17 1.46
N ALA A 170 -33.99 -4.19 0.56
CA ALA A 170 -35.16 -3.86 -0.26
C ALA A 170 -35.39 -4.86 -1.41
N THR A 171 -34.30 -5.40 -1.96
CA THR A 171 -34.36 -6.32 -3.12
C THR A 171 -34.04 -7.77 -2.74
N GLY A 172 -33.43 -8.00 -1.57
CA GLY A 172 -32.85 -9.29 -1.19
C GLY A 172 -31.61 -9.69 -2.00
N GLY A 173 -31.13 -8.82 -2.88
CA GLY A 173 -29.95 -9.03 -3.71
C GLY A 173 -28.66 -8.58 -3.02
N TYR A 174 -27.53 -9.02 -3.58
CA TYR A 174 -26.20 -8.63 -3.08
C TYR A 174 -25.49 -7.71 -4.05
N ASN A 175 -24.76 -6.76 -3.49
CA ASN A 175 -23.73 -5.91 -4.10
C ASN A 175 -24.22 -4.96 -5.22
N SER A 176 -25.03 -5.39 -6.18
CA SER A 176 -25.33 -4.63 -7.39
C SER A 176 -25.90 -3.24 -7.14
N SER A 177 -26.87 -3.10 -6.23
CA SER A 177 -27.49 -1.81 -5.88
C SER A 177 -26.48 -0.86 -5.23
N TRP A 178 -25.63 -1.40 -4.35
CA TRP A 178 -24.60 -0.64 -3.68
C TRP A 178 -23.50 -0.16 -4.63
N VAL A 179 -23.11 -1.01 -5.60
CA VAL A 179 -22.14 -0.62 -6.64
C VAL A 179 -22.72 0.49 -7.50
N LEU A 180 -23.96 0.37 -7.96
CA LEU A 180 -24.63 1.40 -8.76
C LEU A 180 -24.78 2.72 -8.02
N GLN A 181 -24.93 2.67 -6.70
CA GLN A 181 -25.07 3.86 -5.85
C GLN A 181 -23.74 4.56 -5.57
N LEU A 182 -22.67 3.80 -5.34
CA LEU A 182 -21.42 4.33 -4.80
C LEU A 182 -20.34 4.52 -5.87
N VAL A 183 -20.37 3.77 -6.97
CA VAL A 183 -19.33 3.84 -8.00
C VAL A 183 -19.87 4.58 -9.23
N PRO A 184 -19.33 5.79 -9.54
CA PRO A 184 -19.90 6.69 -10.55
C PRO A 184 -19.48 6.35 -11.99
N PHE A 185 -18.81 5.23 -12.23
CA PHE A 185 -18.34 4.80 -13.55
C PHE A 185 -18.65 3.33 -13.81
N PRO A 186 -18.65 2.90 -15.09
CA PRO A 186 -18.87 1.50 -15.43
C PRO A 186 -17.80 0.59 -14.81
N CYS A 187 -18.24 -0.48 -14.15
CA CYS A 187 -17.38 -1.51 -13.59
C CYS A 187 -17.96 -2.90 -13.82
N THR A 188 -17.14 -3.92 -13.68
CA THR A 188 -17.55 -5.32 -13.79
C THR A 188 -17.69 -5.93 -12.42
N LEU A 189 -18.82 -6.54 -12.12
CA LEU A 189 -19.03 -7.30 -10.91
C LEU A 189 -18.70 -8.78 -11.18
N VAL A 190 -17.74 -9.31 -10.42
CA VAL A 190 -17.24 -10.69 -10.54
C VAL A 190 -17.45 -11.42 -9.22
N THR A 191 -18.06 -12.61 -9.28
CA THR A 191 -18.10 -13.48 -8.10
C THR A 191 -16.71 -14.05 -7.86
N PHE A 192 -16.14 -13.69 -6.72
CA PHE A 192 -14.78 -14.09 -6.32
C PHE A 192 -14.80 -15.30 -5.38
N ALA A 193 -15.70 -15.30 -4.40
CA ALA A 193 -15.90 -16.38 -3.46
C ALA A 193 -17.38 -16.53 -3.09
N VAL A 194 -17.77 -17.72 -2.69
CA VAL A 194 -19.11 -18.05 -2.16
C VAL A 194 -18.88 -18.74 -0.83
N TRP A 195 -19.53 -18.24 0.21
CA TRP A 195 -19.44 -18.75 1.59
C TRP A 195 -20.77 -19.38 2.02
#